data_74def9822a4afa4997759112e80cda88
#
_entry.id   74def9822a4afa4997759112e80cda88
#
_cell.length_a   1.000
_cell.length_b   1.000
_cell.length_c   1.000
_cell.angle_alpha   90.00
_cell.angle_beta   90.00
_cell.angle_gamma   90.00
#
_symmetry.space_group_name_H-M   'P 1'
#
loop_
_entity.id
_entity.type
_entity.pdbx_description
1 polymer ?
#
loop_
_entity_poly.entity_id
_entity_poly.type
_entity_poly.pdbx_seq_one_letter_code
_entity_poly.pdbx_strand_id
1 'polypeptide(L)'
;MVEFKNVTYTYPTGQTALQDVNLRIDDGEFAFVVGSSGAGKSTLIKLILRELTATQGEVSVNGYNLNKLKSRNIPKLRRTIGVVFQDFRLIPNLTVYDNVAFALRAIDAPTKYIRTRVPYVISLVGLATKAKSY
;
A
#
# COMPACT_ATOMS: atom_id res chain seq x y z
N MET A 1 -7.69 10.32 0.13
CA MET A 1 -6.89 11.49 -0.33
C MET A 1 -5.40 11.25 -0.07
N VAL A 2 -4.54 11.56 -1.05
CA VAL A 2 -3.07 11.55 -0.93
C VAL A 2 -2.53 12.93 -1.31
N GLU A 3 -1.66 13.51 -0.53
CA GLU A 3 -1.08 14.83 -0.79
C GLU A 3 0.42 14.87 -0.48
N PHE A 4 1.19 15.40 -1.40
CA PHE A 4 2.62 15.70 -1.31
C PHE A 4 2.81 17.20 -1.45
N LYS A 5 3.52 17.82 -0.51
CA LYS A 5 3.85 19.26 -0.51
C LYS A 5 5.35 19.44 -0.44
N ASN A 6 5.95 19.91 -1.54
CA ASN A 6 7.37 20.18 -1.68
C ASN A 6 8.25 19.00 -1.23
N VAL A 7 7.85 17.77 -1.62
CA VAL A 7 8.46 16.54 -1.13
C VAL A 7 9.73 16.24 -1.89
N THR A 8 10.83 16.16 -1.15
CA THR A 8 12.11 15.65 -1.62
C THR A 8 12.48 14.39 -0.88
N TYR A 9 12.97 13.39 -1.58
CA TYR A 9 13.54 12.20 -0.98
C TYR A 9 14.90 11.87 -1.59
N THR A 10 15.91 11.82 -0.75
CA THR A 10 17.28 11.43 -1.09
C THR A 10 17.63 10.15 -0.34
N TYR A 11 18.10 9.14 -1.07
CA TYR A 11 18.59 7.90 -0.48
C TYR A 11 19.88 8.14 0.32
N PRO A 12 20.22 7.27 1.31
CA PRO A 12 21.49 7.36 2.03
C PRO A 12 22.74 7.33 1.13
N THR A 13 22.61 6.79 -0.08
CA THR A 13 23.64 6.79 -1.12
C THR A 13 23.90 8.16 -1.75
N GLY A 14 23.11 9.19 -1.39
CA GLY A 14 23.18 10.54 -1.96
C GLY A 14 22.32 10.71 -3.23
N GLN A 15 21.70 9.66 -3.74
CA GLN A 15 20.85 9.75 -4.92
C GLN A 15 19.47 10.33 -4.56
N THR A 16 19.09 11.46 -5.17
CA THR A 16 17.77 12.04 -5.04
C THR A 16 16.80 11.35 -5.99
N ALA A 17 15.76 10.72 -5.45
CA ALA A 17 14.75 9.99 -6.21
C ALA A 17 13.50 10.83 -6.48
N LEU A 18 13.17 11.76 -5.59
CA LEU A 18 12.09 12.74 -5.75
C LEU A 18 12.62 14.11 -5.36
N GLN A 19 12.31 15.13 -6.16
CA GLN A 19 12.75 16.50 -5.89
C GLN A 19 11.57 17.45 -6.04
N ASP A 20 11.26 18.17 -4.95
CA ASP A 20 10.20 19.19 -4.86
C ASP A 20 8.86 18.75 -5.48
N VAL A 21 8.43 17.51 -5.18
CA VAL A 21 7.21 16.95 -5.73
C VAL A 21 6.00 17.53 -5.02
N ASN A 22 5.10 18.10 -5.84
CA ASN A 22 3.80 18.56 -5.41
C ASN A 22 2.73 17.73 -6.14
N LEU A 23 1.91 16.99 -5.39
CA LEU A 23 0.92 16.07 -5.92
C LEU A 23 -0.27 16.04 -4.97
N ARG A 24 -1.48 16.05 -5.53
CA ARG A 24 -2.69 15.80 -4.78
C ARG A 24 -3.59 14.84 -5.57
N ILE A 25 -4.09 13.81 -4.90
CA ILE A 25 -5.08 12.88 -5.42
C ILE A 25 -6.23 12.88 -4.40
N ASP A 26 -7.38 13.37 -4.82
CA ASP A 26 -8.56 13.46 -3.96
C ASP A 26 -9.30 12.10 -3.87
N ASP A 27 -10.25 12.02 -2.95
CA ASP A 27 -11.06 10.81 -2.81
C ASP A 27 -11.93 10.61 -4.06
N GLY A 28 -11.99 9.38 -4.55
CA GLY A 28 -12.70 9.01 -5.77
C GLY A 28 -11.94 9.27 -7.07
N GLU A 29 -10.76 9.89 -7.03
CA GLU A 29 -9.92 10.07 -8.21
C GLU A 29 -9.20 8.77 -8.60
N PHE A 30 -8.98 8.63 -9.90
CA PHE A 30 -8.14 7.61 -10.51
C PHE A 30 -6.95 8.27 -11.21
N ALA A 31 -5.75 7.99 -10.74
CA ALA A 31 -4.52 8.62 -11.23
C ALA A 31 -3.51 7.59 -11.75
N PHE A 32 -2.89 7.88 -12.90
CA PHE A 32 -1.74 7.14 -13.39
C PHE A 32 -0.43 7.85 -13.03
N VAL A 33 0.53 7.11 -12.48
CA VAL A 33 1.89 7.58 -12.29
C VAL A 33 2.76 6.98 -13.40
N VAL A 34 3.14 7.81 -14.36
CA VAL A 34 3.92 7.42 -15.53
C VAL A 34 5.34 7.98 -15.45
N GLY A 35 6.29 7.29 -16.06
CA GLY A 35 7.69 7.71 -16.11
C GLY A 35 8.61 6.53 -16.46
N SER A 36 9.85 6.84 -16.84
CA SER A 36 10.87 5.84 -17.12
C SER A 36 11.22 4.99 -15.89
N SER A 37 11.94 3.89 -16.09
CA SER A 37 12.52 3.12 -14.99
C SER A 37 13.46 4.02 -14.18
N GLY A 38 13.37 3.97 -12.85
CA GLY A 38 14.17 4.84 -11.97
C GLY A 38 13.62 6.26 -11.75
N ALA A 39 12.49 6.64 -12.36
CA ALA A 39 11.89 7.96 -12.21
C ALA A 39 11.24 8.24 -10.83
N GLY A 40 11.49 7.41 -9.81
CA GLY A 40 10.96 7.63 -8.46
C GLY A 40 9.56 7.06 -8.18
N LYS A 41 8.92 6.37 -9.14
CA LYS A 41 7.56 5.81 -8.95
C LYS A 41 7.45 4.88 -7.73
N SER A 42 8.40 3.96 -7.59
CA SER A 42 8.44 3.03 -6.44
C SER A 42 8.74 3.76 -5.13
N THR A 43 9.55 4.82 -5.18
CA THR A 43 9.85 5.67 -4.02
C THR A 43 8.59 6.41 -3.54
N LEU A 44 7.79 6.92 -4.48
CA LEU A 44 6.52 7.56 -4.17
C LEU A 44 5.57 6.61 -3.42
N ILE A 45 5.41 5.37 -3.89
CA ILE A 45 4.59 4.36 -3.22
C ILE A 45 5.15 4.02 -1.82
N LYS A 46 6.47 3.87 -1.69
CA LYS A 46 7.11 3.60 -0.38
C LYS A 46 6.91 4.74 0.63
N LEU A 47 6.87 5.99 0.17
CA LEU A 47 6.52 7.15 1.01
C LEU A 47 5.06 7.08 1.45
N ILE A 48 4.12 6.78 0.56
CA ILE A 48 2.69 6.61 0.88
C ILE A 48 2.49 5.52 1.93
N LEU A 49 3.21 4.40 1.82
CA LEU A 49 3.15 3.28 2.77
C LEU A 49 3.93 3.52 4.07
N ARG A 50 4.62 4.67 4.18
CA ARG A 50 5.50 4.96 5.30
C ARG A 50 6.60 3.89 5.49
N GLU A 51 7.07 3.30 4.38
CA GLU A 51 8.30 2.50 4.33
C GLU A 51 9.54 3.41 4.30
N LEU A 52 9.37 4.58 3.68
CA LEU A 52 10.35 5.67 3.67
C LEU A 52 9.74 6.92 4.31
N THR A 53 10.60 7.82 4.78
CA THR A 53 10.22 9.14 5.29
C THR A 53 10.81 10.21 4.38
N ALA A 54 10.00 11.19 3.97
CA ALA A 54 10.49 12.31 3.17
C ALA A 54 11.68 13.01 3.85
N THR A 55 12.68 13.35 3.06
CA THR A 55 13.85 14.13 3.53
C THR A 55 13.45 15.58 3.76
N GLN A 56 12.58 16.11 2.90
CA GLN A 56 11.98 17.44 3.01
C GLN A 56 10.53 17.41 2.55
N GLY A 57 9.76 18.42 2.93
CA GLY A 57 8.36 18.55 2.59
C GLY A 57 7.44 17.70 3.46
N GLU A 58 6.18 17.64 3.11
CA GLU A 58 5.14 16.93 3.87
C GLU A 58 4.38 15.94 3.00
N VAL A 59 4.14 14.74 3.54
CA VAL A 59 3.28 13.71 2.93
C VAL A 59 2.09 13.49 3.85
N SER A 60 0.89 13.57 3.29
CA SER A 60 -0.36 13.26 3.98
C SER A 60 -1.15 12.19 3.22
N VAL A 61 -1.66 11.20 3.93
CA VAL A 61 -2.44 10.10 3.37
C VAL A 61 -3.62 9.79 4.28
N ASN A 62 -4.83 9.82 3.73
CA ASN A 62 -6.08 9.49 4.45
C ASN A 62 -6.20 10.21 5.81
N GLY A 63 -5.82 11.49 5.88
CA GLY A 63 -5.86 12.29 7.10
C GLY A 63 -4.65 12.11 8.03
N TYR A 64 -3.71 11.23 7.72
CA TYR A 64 -2.47 11.07 8.50
C TYR A 64 -1.35 11.94 7.92
N ASN A 65 -0.75 12.81 8.71
CA ASN A 65 0.53 13.46 8.36
C ASN A 65 1.67 12.46 8.63
N LEU A 66 2.29 11.95 7.57
CA LEU A 66 3.26 10.86 7.66
C LEU A 66 4.58 11.28 8.31
N ASN A 67 4.93 12.56 8.22
CA ASN A 67 6.15 13.09 8.85
C ASN A 67 6.05 13.08 10.39
N LYS A 68 4.85 13.31 10.92
CA LYS A 68 4.55 13.35 12.36
C LYS A 68 4.06 12.00 12.90
N LEU A 69 3.83 11.01 12.04
CA LEU A 69 3.24 9.74 12.41
C LEU A 69 4.22 8.89 13.24
N LYS A 70 3.84 8.59 14.48
CA LYS A 70 4.61 7.72 15.38
C LYS A 70 4.57 6.27 14.85
N SER A 71 5.67 5.52 15.00
CA SER A 71 5.81 4.14 14.51
C SER A 71 4.67 3.22 14.94
N ARG A 72 4.18 3.35 16.17
CA ARG A 72 3.01 2.58 16.69
C ARG A 72 1.69 2.81 15.92
N ASN A 73 1.59 3.90 15.15
CA ASN A 73 0.39 4.24 14.38
C ASN A 73 0.53 3.89 12.88
N ILE A 74 1.70 3.46 12.41
CA ILE A 74 1.90 3.03 11.02
C ILE A 74 0.94 1.88 10.63
N PRO A 75 0.70 0.86 11.48
CA PRO A 75 -0.29 -0.17 11.15
C PRO A 75 -1.71 0.38 10.93
N LYS A 76 -2.11 1.42 11.67
CA LYS A 76 -3.42 2.06 11.50
C LYS A 76 -3.53 2.75 10.14
N LEU A 77 -2.49 3.47 9.71
CA LEU A 77 -2.41 4.05 8.38
C LEU A 77 -2.53 2.94 7.31
N ARG A 78 -1.70 1.90 7.40
CA ARG A 78 -1.65 0.82 6.39
C ARG A 78 -2.96 0.06 6.25
N ARG A 79 -3.77 -0.03 7.31
CA ARG A 79 -5.13 -0.60 7.26
C ARG A 79 -6.10 0.22 6.41
N THR A 80 -5.79 1.49 6.12
CA THR A 80 -6.61 2.36 5.24
C THR A 80 -6.19 2.29 3.78
N ILE A 81 -5.15 1.52 3.45
CA ILE A 81 -4.55 1.46 2.11
C ILE A 81 -4.59 0.01 1.62
N GLY A 82 -5.13 -0.22 0.43
CA GLY A 82 -4.98 -1.47 -0.30
C GLY A 82 -3.82 -1.36 -1.29
N VAL A 83 -2.92 -2.36 -1.31
CA VAL A 83 -1.77 -2.37 -2.22
C VAL A 83 -1.70 -3.68 -2.98
N VAL A 84 -1.50 -3.59 -4.29
CA VAL A 84 -1.13 -4.71 -5.14
C VAL A 84 0.34 -4.53 -5.54
N PHE A 85 1.20 -5.43 -5.08
CA PHE A 85 2.63 -5.38 -5.37
C PHE A 85 2.97 -6.04 -6.70
N GLN A 86 4.02 -5.56 -7.37
CA GLN A 86 4.50 -6.11 -8.63
C GLN A 86 4.99 -7.57 -8.47
N ASP A 87 5.57 -7.90 -7.33
CA ASP A 87 6.06 -9.23 -6.94
C ASP A 87 5.01 -10.08 -6.23
N PHE A 88 3.73 -9.66 -6.27
CA PHE A 88 2.54 -10.28 -5.68
C PHE A 88 2.61 -10.47 -4.16
N ARG A 89 3.78 -10.66 -3.55
CA ARG A 89 4.03 -10.92 -2.12
C ARG A 89 3.14 -12.00 -1.52
N LEU A 90 2.89 -13.04 -2.29
CA LEU A 90 2.16 -14.21 -1.82
C LEU A 90 3.01 -15.03 -0.86
N ILE A 91 2.36 -15.66 0.12
CA ILE A 91 3.00 -16.60 1.04
C ILE A 91 2.97 -17.98 0.38
N PRO A 92 4.13 -18.54 -0.06
CA PRO A 92 4.15 -19.73 -0.94
C PRO A 92 3.55 -21.00 -0.32
N ASN A 93 3.63 -21.12 1.01
CA ASN A 93 3.15 -22.29 1.74
C ASN A 93 1.68 -22.17 2.18
N LEU A 94 0.97 -21.17 1.71
CA LEU A 94 -0.45 -20.97 1.96
C LEU A 94 -1.27 -21.20 0.71
N THR A 95 -2.47 -21.75 0.87
CA THR A 95 -3.44 -21.87 -0.22
C THR A 95 -3.92 -20.49 -0.70
N VAL A 96 -4.57 -20.43 -1.87
CA VAL A 96 -5.24 -19.21 -2.36
C VAL A 96 -6.19 -18.67 -1.29
N TYR A 97 -7.00 -19.54 -0.65
CA TYR A 97 -7.89 -19.14 0.44
C TYR A 97 -7.12 -18.52 1.60
N ASP A 98 -6.05 -19.15 2.05
CA ASP A 98 -5.31 -18.70 3.22
C ASP A 98 -4.52 -17.42 2.97
N ASN A 99 -4.00 -17.20 1.75
CA ASN A 99 -3.38 -15.94 1.37
C ASN A 99 -4.38 -14.78 1.45
N VAL A 100 -5.59 -14.95 0.92
CA VAL A 100 -6.65 -13.92 1.01
C VAL A 100 -7.10 -13.74 2.46
N ALA A 101 -7.30 -14.83 3.21
CA ALA A 101 -7.70 -14.79 4.61
C ALA A 101 -6.63 -14.11 5.49
N PHE A 102 -5.34 -14.29 5.17
CA PHE A 102 -4.23 -13.67 5.90
C PHE A 102 -4.35 -12.14 5.93
N ALA A 103 -4.67 -11.53 4.79
CA ALA A 103 -4.84 -10.07 4.72
C ALA A 103 -5.95 -9.57 5.67
N LEU A 104 -7.06 -10.30 5.76
CA LEU A 104 -8.15 -9.96 6.68
C LEU A 104 -7.78 -10.23 8.16
N ARG A 105 -7.04 -11.29 8.44
CA ARG A 105 -6.51 -11.56 9.80
C ARG A 105 -5.54 -10.47 10.25
N ALA A 106 -4.72 -9.95 9.35
CA ALA A 106 -3.76 -8.88 9.66
C ALA A 106 -4.43 -7.56 10.08
N ILE A 107 -5.70 -7.37 9.74
CA ILE A 107 -6.50 -6.21 10.16
C ILE A 107 -7.49 -6.54 11.28
N ASP A 108 -7.31 -7.69 11.97
CA ASP A 108 -8.17 -8.16 13.05
C ASP A 108 -9.65 -8.33 12.67
N ALA A 109 -9.92 -8.71 11.40
CA ALA A 109 -11.29 -8.95 10.95
C ALA A 109 -11.91 -10.15 11.68
N PRO A 110 -13.20 -10.08 12.09
CA PRO A 110 -13.88 -11.17 12.77
C PRO A 110 -13.89 -12.46 11.93
N THR A 111 -13.69 -13.61 12.57
CA THR A 111 -13.66 -14.92 11.88
C THR A 111 -14.91 -15.18 11.04
N LYS A 112 -16.08 -14.78 11.54
CA LYS A 112 -17.35 -14.90 10.79
C LYS A 112 -17.29 -14.12 9.47
N TYR A 113 -16.75 -12.89 9.49
CA TYR A 113 -16.57 -12.08 8.30
C TYR A 113 -15.58 -12.72 7.31
N ILE A 114 -14.46 -13.24 7.80
CA ILE A 114 -13.46 -13.94 6.95
C ILE A 114 -14.09 -15.13 6.22
N ARG A 115 -14.86 -15.97 6.94
CA ARG A 115 -15.52 -17.16 6.37
C ARG A 115 -16.50 -16.86 5.26
N THR A 116 -17.12 -15.69 5.26
CA THR A 116 -18.06 -15.27 4.21
C THR A 116 -17.39 -14.46 3.12
N ARG A 117 -16.47 -13.56 3.50
CA ARG A 117 -15.87 -12.62 2.56
C ARG A 117 -14.82 -13.25 1.66
N VAL A 118 -13.99 -14.16 2.19
CA VAL A 118 -12.91 -14.80 1.40
C VAL A 118 -13.46 -15.62 0.23
N PRO A 119 -14.43 -16.54 0.42
CA PRO A 119 -15.01 -17.26 -0.71
C PRO A 119 -15.67 -16.34 -1.75
N TYR A 120 -16.34 -15.29 -1.29
CA TYR A 120 -16.96 -14.31 -2.17
C TYR A 120 -15.92 -13.62 -3.06
N VAL A 121 -14.83 -13.11 -2.49
CA VAL A 121 -13.77 -12.41 -3.24
C VAL A 121 -13.07 -13.36 -4.21
N ILE A 122 -12.76 -14.60 -3.79
CA ILE A 122 -12.13 -15.61 -4.64
C ILE A 122 -13.05 -15.96 -5.83
N SER A 123 -14.35 -16.06 -5.60
CA SER A 123 -15.34 -16.30 -6.66
C SER A 123 -15.41 -15.11 -7.63
N LEU A 124 -15.39 -13.90 -7.12
CA LEU A 124 -15.46 -12.67 -7.92
C LEU A 124 -14.32 -12.57 -8.94
N VAL A 125 -13.14 -13.06 -8.60
CA VAL A 125 -11.97 -13.09 -9.51
C VAL A 125 -11.83 -14.42 -10.28
N GLY A 126 -12.85 -15.29 -10.26
CA GLY A 126 -12.87 -16.56 -11.02
C GLY A 126 -11.97 -17.67 -10.48
N LEU A 127 -11.51 -17.58 -9.23
CA LEU A 127 -10.62 -18.57 -8.62
C LEU A 127 -11.31 -19.56 -7.67
N ALA A 128 -12.65 -19.66 -7.69
CA ALA A 128 -13.43 -20.50 -6.78
C ALA A 128 -12.94 -21.97 -6.75
N THR A 129 -12.67 -22.56 -7.92
CA THR A 129 -12.19 -23.94 -8.05
C THR A 129 -10.76 -24.14 -7.57
N LYS A 130 -9.98 -23.06 -7.45
CA LYS A 130 -8.57 -23.06 -7.02
C LYS A 130 -8.37 -22.61 -5.57
N ALA A 131 -9.44 -22.41 -4.82
CA ALA A 131 -9.35 -21.88 -3.43
C ALA A 131 -8.42 -22.71 -2.53
N LYS A 132 -8.31 -24.02 -2.75
CA LYS A 132 -7.45 -24.94 -1.98
C LYS A 132 -6.10 -25.20 -2.66
N SER A 133 -5.80 -24.60 -3.82
CA SER A 133 -4.49 -24.73 -4.49
C SER A 133 -3.44 -23.85 -3.79
N TYR A 134 -2.18 -24.25 -3.93
CA TYR A 134 -1.02 -23.49 -3.47
C TYR A 134 -0.49 -22.58 -4.57
#